data_c6d1bd4b6f7fe430b8cbc8d44937a0b3
#
_entry.id   c6d1bd4b6f7fe430b8cbc8d44937a0b3
#
_cell.length_a   1.000
_cell.length_b   1.000
_cell.length_c   1.000
_cell.angle_alpha   90.00
_cell.angle_beta   90.00
_cell.angle_gamma   90.00
#
_symmetry.space_group_name_H-M   'P 1'
#
loop_
_entity.id
_entity.type
_entity.pdbx_description
1 polymer ?
#
loop_
_entity_poly.entity_id
_entity_poly.type
_entity_poly.pdbx_seq_one_letter_code
_entity_poly.pdbx_strand_id
1 'polypeptide(L)'
;MMTKPCHPGEILKAGVFDELGITVIEGARRLGVSRVALSRVLNGHAGISPSLALRLEAAGVSTARAWLAMQSAYDLATMEEHFKVEPLVAVA
;
A
#
# COMPACT_ATOMS: atom_id res chain seq x y z
N MET A 1 -12.67 -15.52 -14.08
CA MET A 1 -11.43 -14.87 -14.49
C MET A 1 -10.85 -14.08 -13.32
N MET A 2 -9.62 -14.34 -12.97
CA MET A 2 -8.98 -13.63 -11.86
C MET A 2 -8.49 -12.27 -12.33
N THR A 3 -8.99 -11.22 -11.69
CA THR A 3 -8.51 -9.87 -11.95
C THR A 3 -7.30 -9.61 -11.07
N LYS A 4 -6.24 -9.11 -11.65
CA LYS A 4 -5.06 -8.73 -10.89
C LYS A 4 -5.42 -7.57 -9.96
N PRO A 5 -5.18 -7.68 -8.65
CA PRO A 5 -5.51 -6.59 -7.73
C PRO A 5 -4.64 -5.37 -7.99
N CYS A 6 -5.19 -4.20 -7.74
CA CYS A 6 -4.43 -2.95 -7.83
C CYS A 6 -3.55 -2.78 -6.61
N HIS A 7 -2.32 -2.30 -6.82
CA HIS A 7 -1.45 -1.94 -5.72
C HIS A 7 -2.06 -0.76 -4.95
N PRO A 8 -2.09 -0.80 -3.60
CA PRO A 8 -2.67 0.31 -2.82
C PRO A 8 -2.06 1.68 -3.14
N GLY A 9 -0.76 1.73 -3.47
CA GLY A 9 -0.10 2.97 -3.88
C GLY A 9 -0.69 3.56 -5.16
N GLU A 10 -1.11 2.71 -6.09
CA GLU A 10 -1.77 3.16 -7.32
C GLU A 10 -3.17 3.70 -7.03
N ILE A 11 -3.87 3.10 -6.07
CA ILE A 11 -5.16 3.58 -5.61
C ILE A 11 -4.99 4.95 -4.97
N LEU A 12 -3.97 5.13 -4.14
CA LEU A 12 -3.66 6.40 -3.52
C LEU A 12 -3.33 7.45 -4.58
N LYS A 13 -2.52 7.09 -5.58
CA LYS A 13 -2.16 8.00 -6.66
C LYS A 13 -3.39 8.47 -7.41
N ALA A 14 -4.18 7.55 -7.95
CA ALA A 14 -5.34 7.88 -8.77
C ALA A 14 -6.47 8.50 -7.97
N GLY A 15 -6.76 7.96 -6.79
CA GLY A 15 -7.92 8.35 -6.01
C GLY A 15 -7.72 9.59 -5.15
N VAL A 16 -6.49 9.97 -4.87
CA VAL A 16 -6.19 11.12 -4.00
C VAL A 16 -5.31 12.13 -4.70
N PHE A 17 -4.10 11.74 -5.09
CA PHE A 17 -3.12 12.69 -5.64
C PHE A 17 -3.57 13.27 -6.97
N ASP A 18 -3.92 12.43 -7.91
CA ASP A 18 -4.37 12.89 -9.24
C ASP A 18 -5.71 13.62 -9.14
N GLU A 19 -6.62 13.09 -8.33
CA GLU A 19 -7.96 13.67 -8.15
C GLU A 19 -7.90 15.06 -7.55
N LEU A 20 -7.03 15.28 -6.56
CA LEU A 20 -6.88 16.56 -5.89
C LEU A 20 -5.84 17.48 -6.52
N GLY A 21 -5.13 16.99 -7.54
CA GLY A 21 -4.06 17.75 -8.18
C GLY A 21 -2.86 17.99 -7.28
N ILE A 22 -2.59 17.07 -6.34
CA ILE A 22 -1.46 17.19 -5.41
C ILE A 22 -0.23 16.56 -6.06
N THR A 23 0.88 17.32 -6.13
CA THR A 23 2.14 16.77 -6.64
C THR A 23 2.80 15.87 -5.60
N VAL A 24 3.70 14.99 -6.08
CA VAL A 24 4.46 14.13 -5.17
C VAL A 24 5.28 14.95 -4.17
N ILE A 25 5.88 16.04 -4.64
CA ILE A 25 6.66 16.94 -3.78
C ILE A 25 5.81 17.50 -2.65
N GLU A 26 4.63 18.03 -2.99
CA GLU A 26 3.74 18.60 -1.99
C GLU A 26 3.17 17.53 -1.07
N GLY A 27 2.80 16.38 -1.61
CA GLY A 27 2.31 15.27 -0.80
C GLY A 27 3.36 14.78 0.20
N ALA A 28 4.60 14.64 -0.25
CA ALA A 28 5.69 14.21 0.62
C ALA A 28 5.92 15.22 1.75
N ARG A 29 5.88 16.51 1.43
CA ARG A 29 6.00 17.57 2.43
C ARG A 29 4.90 17.47 3.48
N ARG A 30 3.65 17.33 3.04
CA ARG A 30 2.50 17.27 3.95
C ARG A 30 2.51 16.01 4.81
N LEU A 31 2.93 14.90 4.25
CA LEU A 31 2.99 13.63 4.98
C LEU A 31 4.25 13.47 5.83
N GLY A 32 5.23 14.33 5.61
CA GLY A 32 6.49 14.25 6.35
C GLY A 32 7.35 13.08 5.96
N VAL A 33 7.30 12.67 4.69
CA VAL A 33 8.11 11.57 4.15
C VAL A 33 8.98 12.09 3.00
N SER A 34 10.00 11.33 2.61
CA SER A 34 10.82 11.73 1.48
C SER A 34 10.05 11.58 0.17
N ARG A 35 10.38 12.45 -0.81
CA ARG A 35 9.77 12.38 -2.13
C ARG A 35 10.04 11.02 -2.80
N VAL A 36 11.26 10.51 -2.65
CA VAL A 36 11.64 9.23 -3.24
C VAL A 36 10.81 8.08 -2.65
N ALA A 37 10.66 8.06 -1.32
CA ALA A 37 9.87 7.02 -0.67
C ALA A 37 8.41 7.06 -1.10
N LEU A 38 7.81 8.25 -1.16
CA LEU A 38 6.43 8.40 -1.59
C LEU A 38 6.27 8.01 -3.07
N SER A 39 7.17 8.48 -3.92
CA SER A 39 7.13 8.16 -5.35
C SER A 39 7.16 6.64 -5.59
N ARG A 40 8.00 5.91 -4.87
CA ARG A 40 8.06 4.46 -5.00
C ARG A 40 6.75 3.78 -4.64
N VAL A 41 6.08 4.26 -3.59
CA VAL A 41 4.77 3.73 -3.21
C VAL A 41 3.73 4.02 -4.29
N LEU A 42 3.66 5.26 -4.76
CA LEU A 42 2.69 5.67 -5.77
C LEU A 42 2.87 4.93 -7.11
N ASN A 43 4.08 4.52 -7.42
CA ASN A 43 4.39 3.79 -8.65
C ASN A 43 4.40 2.27 -8.46
N GLY A 44 3.97 1.78 -7.30
CA GLY A 44 3.85 0.36 -7.04
C GLY A 44 5.16 -0.38 -6.79
N HIS A 45 6.25 0.35 -6.55
CA HIS A 45 7.58 -0.23 -6.30
C HIS A 45 7.88 -0.46 -4.82
N ALA A 46 7.03 0.03 -3.94
CA ALA A 46 7.15 -0.18 -2.50
C ALA A 46 5.75 -0.26 -1.90
N GLY A 47 5.59 -1.04 -0.84
CA GLY A 47 4.32 -1.19 -0.16
C GLY A 47 4.05 -0.04 0.80
N ILE A 48 2.77 0.10 1.20
CA ILE A 48 2.38 1.05 2.24
C ILE A 48 2.76 0.44 3.59
N SER A 49 3.69 1.09 4.28
CA SER A 49 4.14 0.66 5.60
C SER A 49 3.17 1.13 6.68
N PRO A 50 3.24 0.56 7.90
CA PRO A 50 2.45 1.07 9.02
C PRO A 50 2.67 2.56 9.28
N SER A 51 3.90 3.04 9.17
CA SER A 51 4.21 4.46 9.35
C SER A 51 3.49 5.33 8.32
N LEU A 52 3.56 4.96 7.04
CA LEU A 52 2.88 5.71 5.99
C LEU A 52 1.36 5.63 6.17
N ALA A 53 0.85 4.45 6.53
CA ALA A 53 -0.59 4.27 6.75
C ALA A 53 -1.12 5.19 7.85
N LEU A 54 -0.37 5.34 8.95
CA LEU A 54 -0.73 6.25 10.05
C LEU A 54 -0.67 7.70 9.60
N ARG A 55 0.30 8.07 8.79
CA ARG A 55 0.42 9.43 8.25
C ARG A 55 -0.73 9.76 7.33
N LEU A 56 -1.14 8.81 6.49
CA LEU A 56 -2.29 8.98 5.61
C LEU A 56 -3.57 9.16 6.41
N GLU A 57 -3.77 8.37 7.45
CA GLU A 57 -4.91 8.50 8.34
C GLU A 57 -4.92 9.89 9.00
N ALA A 58 -3.79 10.33 9.53
CA ALA A 58 -3.66 11.64 10.13
C ALA A 58 -3.93 12.77 9.14
N ALA A 59 -3.62 12.55 7.87
CA ALA A 59 -3.88 13.52 6.80
C ALA A 59 -5.32 13.47 6.27
N GLY A 60 -6.16 12.63 6.83
CA GLY A 60 -7.57 12.54 6.47
C GLY A 60 -7.86 11.59 5.33
N VAL A 61 -6.95 10.69 5.00
CA VAL A 61 -7.10 9.76 3.88
C VAL A 61 -7.33 8.35 4.40
N SER A 62 -8.58 7.98 4.56
CA SER A 62 -8.98 6.65 5.03
C SER A 62 -8.41 6.34 6.44
N THR A 63 -8.20 5.09 6.75
CA THR A 63 -7.64 4.65 8.04
C THR A 63 -6.38 3.84 7.80
N ALA A 64 -5.50 3.81 8.79
CA ALA A 64 -4.29 3.00 8.71
C ALA A 64 -4.64 1.52 8.56
N ARG A 65 -5.66 1.07 9.28
CA ARG A 65 -6.13 -0.31 9.19
C ARG A 65 -6.57 -0.67 7.78
N ALA A 66 -7.31 0.22 7.12
CA ALA A 66 -7.77 -0.01 5.75
C ALA A 66 -6.60 -0.08 4.77
N TRP A 67 -5.63 0.83 4.87
CA TRP A 67 -4.46 0.82 3.99
C TRP A 67 -3.64 -0.46 4.17
N LEU A 68 -3.43 -0.89 5.39
CA LEU A 68 -2.64 -2.10 5.65
C LEU A 68 -3.40 -3.37 5.25
N ALA A 69 -4.73 -3.38 5.37
CA ALA A 69 -5.54 -4.50 4.89
C ALA A 69 -5.45 -4.63 3.37
N MET A 70 -5.51 -3.51 2.64
CA MET A 70 -5.36 -3.51 1.18
C MET A 70 -3.95 -3.97 0.77
N GLN A 71 -2.92 -3.52 1.48
CA GLN A 71 -1.55 -3.92 1.19
C GLN A 71 -1.35 -5.41 1.42
N SER A 72 -1.84 -5.93 2.54
CA SER A 72 -1.75 -7.35 2.86
C SER A 72 -2.48 -8.21 1.83
N ALA A 73 -3.68 -7.79 1.45
CA ALA A 73 -4.45 -8.51 0.42
C ALA A 73 -3.71 -8.52 -0.92
N TYR A 74 -3.12 -7.39 -1.30
CA TYR A 74 -2.34 -7.29 -2.52
C TYR A 74 -1.11 -8.21 -2.47
N ASP A 75 -0.38 -8.17 -1.36
CA ASP A 75 0.83 -8.97 -1.21
C ASP A 75 0.51 -10.47 -1.30
N LEU A 76 -0.54 -10.92 -0.62
CA LEU A 76 -0.95 -12.32 -0.67
C LEU A 76 -1.39 -12.75 -2.07
N ALA A 77 -2.11 -11.87 -2.77
CA ALA A 77 -2.63 -12.20 -4.10
C ALA A 77 -1.54 -12.22 -5.17
N THR A 78 -0.45 -11.47 -4.99
CA THR A 78 0.63 -11.37 -5.98
C THR A 78 1.84 -12.22 -5.63
N MET A 79 1.91 -12.77 -4.43
CA MET A 79 3.02 -13.63 -4.04
C MET A 79 2.93 -14.98 -4.74
N GLU A 80 3.98 -15.35 -5.46
CA GLU A 80 4.03 -16.60 -6.22
C GLU A 80 4.87 -17.67 -5.52
N GLU A 81 5.32 -17.40 -4.31
CA GLU A 81 6.16 -18.30 -3.55
C GLU A 81 5.35 -19.45 -2.94
N HIS A 82 5.88 -20.65 -3.05
CA HIS A 82 5.31 -21.83 -2.44
C HIS A 82 6.32 -22.41 -1.47
N PHE A 83 5.91 -22.58 -0.23
CA PHE A 83 6.81 -23.05 0.82
C PHE A 83 6.57 -24.53 1.12
N LYS A 84 7.64 -25.28 1.11
CA LYS A 84 7.61 -26.68 1.49
C LYS A 84 7.91 -26.77 2.98
N VAL A 85 6.86 -26.92 3.78
CA VAL A 85 6.98 -26.95 5.23
C VAL A 85 6.31 -28.20 5.79
N GLU A 86 6.76 -28.65 6.94
CA GLU A 86 6.09 -29.71 7.67
C GLU A 86 5.08 -29.09 8.63
N PRO A 87 3.89 -29.69 8.77
CA PRO A 87 2.87 -29.15 9.69
C PRO A 87 3.37 -29.12 11.13
N LEU A 88 3.06 -28.02 11.83
CA LEU A 88 3.31 -27.93 13.27
C LEU A 88 2.23 -28.65 14.06
N VAL A 89 1.03 -28.74 13.46
CA VAL A 89 -0.11 -29.44 14.04
C VAL A 89 -0.76 -30.29 12.95
N ALA A 90 -1.54 -31.30 13.35
CA ALA A 90 -2.26 -32.11 12.40
C ALA A 90 -3.28 -31.23 11.64
N VAL A 91 -3.28 -31.37 10.32
CA VAL A 91 -4.21 -30.62 9.47
C VAL A 91 -5.30 -31.58 9.01
N ALA A 92 -6.54 -31.19 9.25
CA ALA A 92 -7.70 -32.00 8.86
C ALA A 92 -7.93 -31.97 7.36
#